data_ccbe9f8083568b03da9d3d9c6b3c8342
#
_entry.id   ccbe9f8083568b03da9d3d9c6b3c8342
#
_cell.length_a   1.000
_cell.length_b   1.000
_cell.length_c   1.000
_cell.angle_alpha   90.00
_cell.angle_beta   90.00
_cell.angle_gamma   90.00
#
_symmetry.space_group_name_H-M   'P 1'
#
loop_
_entity.id
_entity.type
_entity.pdbx_description
1 polymer ?
#
loop_
_entity_poly.entity_id
_entity_poly.type
_entity_poly.pdbx_seq_one_letter_code
_entity_poly.pdbx_strand_id
1 'polypeptide(L)'
;DPEAVLAATIGPALQRLSMTFPTRQAYRAFWQEHPAFAGEWTPWAEAYTQYDLVGSGPFRSSCHAEAIRVDGTEMLTDPEGIAAIHRLPVPGVLLYAERGLLNQPDGMYNEERLARLTIPARLVPDTNHYSILLAEHGAAAVAEQILRLAAVNS
;
A
#
# COMPACT_ATOMS: atom_id res chain seq x y z
N ASP A 1 2.59 6.03 21.17
CA ASP A 1 1.14 5.89 21.15
C ASP A 1 0.72 5.33 19.77
N PRO A 2 0.21 4.09 19.70
CA PRO A 2 -0.20 3.45 18.44
C PRO A 2 -1.26 4.25 17.67
N GLU A 3 -2.22 4.86 18.36
CA GLU A 3 -3.26 5.68 17.73
C GLU A 3 -2.68 6.90 17.02
N ALA A 4 -1.70 7.56 17.62
CA ALA A 4 -1.04 8.71 17.00
C ALA A 4 -0.24 8.29 15.76
N VAL A 5 0.44 7.14 15.80
CA VAL A 5 1.16 6.58 14.65
C VAL A 5 0.19 6.21 13.55
N LEU A 6 -0.92 5.55 13.89
CA LEU A 6 -1.95 5.18 12.92
C LEU A 6 -2.57 6.42 12.27
N ALA A 7 -2.95 7.42 13.06
CA ALA A 7 -3.51 8.66 12.54
C ALA A 7 -2.53 9.40 11.59
N ALA A 8 -1.25 9.42 11.91
CA ALA A 8 -0.22 10.02 11.07
C ALA A 8 0.01 9.25 9.75
N THR A 9 -0.16 7.93 9.78
CA THR A 9 0.12 7.05 8.63
C THR A 9 -1.07 6.91 7.70
N ILE A 10 -2.26 6.64 8.23
CA ILE A 10 -3.47 6.35 7.43
C ILE A 10 -4.62 7.34 7.66
N GLY A 11 -4.42 8.42 8.43
CA GLY A 11 -5.44 9.43 8.69
C GLY A 11 -6.13 9.97 7.42
N PRO A 12 -5.38 10.36 6.38
CA PRO A 12 -5.98 10.79 5.10
C PRO A 12 -6.82 9.70 4.43
N ALA A 13 -6.40 8.43 4.51
CA ALA A 13 -7.17 7.30 3.99
C ALA A 13 -8.48 7.11 4.78
N LEU A 14 -8.43 7.16 6.11
CA LEU A 14 -9.63 7.09 6.96
C LEU A 14 -10.60 8.25 6.68
N GLN A 15 -10.10 9.46 6.45
CA GLN A 15 -10.93 10.61 6.08
C GLN A 15 -11.66 10.35 4.76
N ARG A 16 -10.98 9.80 3.75
CA ARG A 16 -11.60 9.43 2.46
C ARG A 16 -12.76 8.44 2.65
N LEU A 17 -12.65 7.49 3.56
CA LEU A 17 -13.70 6.48 3.79
C LEU A 17 -15.02 7.08 4.30
N SER A 18 -15.00 8.29 4.86
CA SER A 18 -16.20 9.02 5.28
C SER A 18 -16.80 9.87 4.15
N MET A 19 -16.11 10.02 3.02
CA MET A 19 -16.54 10.85 1.90
C MET A 19 -17.56 10.14 1.00
N THR A 20 -18.41 10.93 0.36
CA THR A 20 -19.30 10.48 -0.71
C THR A 20 -19.04 11.28 -1.98
N PHE A 21 -19.23 10.65 -3.13
CA PHE A 21 -18.95 11.24 -4.43
C PHE A 21 -20.22 11.19 -5.32
N PRO A 22 -20.57 12.28 -5.98
CA PRO A 22 -21.78 12.31 -6.80
C PRO A 22 -21.70 11.39 -8.03
N THR A 23 -20.51 11.18 -8.56
CA THR A 23 -20.26 10.36 -9.75
C THR A 23 -18.96 9.54 -9.59
N ARG A 24 -18.83 8.47 -10.38
CA ARG A 24 -17.59 7.72 -10.52
C ARG A 24 -16.44 8.62 -11.00
N GLN A 25 -16.74 9.55 -11.89
CA GLN A 25 -15.74 10.49 -12.38
C GLN A 25 -15.24 11.45 -11.30
N ALA A 26 -16.10 11.91 -10.38
CA ALA A 26 -15.68 12.71 -9.24
C ALA A 26 -14.74 11.95 -8.31
N TYR A 27 -14.98 10.64 -8.09
CA TYR A 27 -14.08 9.79 -7.32
C TYR A 27 -12.73 9.58 -8.03
N ARG A 28 -12.77 9.35 -9.35
CA ARG A 28 -11.56 9.28 -10.17
C ARG A 28 -10.73 10.56 -10.07
N ALA A 29 -11.36 11.72 -10.24
CA ALA A 29 -10.68 13.02 -10.14
C ALA A 29 -10.03 13.23 -8.77
N PHE A 30 -10.72 12.86 -7.70
CA PHE A 30 -10.16 12.88 -6.34
C PHE A 30 -8.86 12.06 -6.23
N TRP A 31 -8.83 10.87 -6.82
CA TRP A 31 -7.64 10.03 -6.81
C TRP A 31 -6.53 10.57 -7.72
N GLN A 32 -6.87 11.17 -8.85
CA GLN A 32 -5.88 11.77 -9.76
C GLN A 32 -5.15 12.98 -9.14
N GLU A 33 -5.78 13.65 -8.18
CA GLU A 33 -5.17 14.74 -7.40
C GLU A 33 -4.26 14.22 -6.27
N HIS A 34 -4.33 12.93 -5.94
CA HIS A 34 -3.52 12.35 -4.88
C HIS A 34 -2.03 12.33 -5.30
N PRO A 35 -1.09 12.82 -4.46
CA PRO A 35 0.32 12.98 -4.84
C PRO A 35 0.99 11.70 -5.35
N ALA A 36 0.56 10.54 -4.88
CA ALA A 36 1.11 9.26 -5.31
C ALA A 36 0.79 8.91 -6.78
N PHE A 37 -0.23 9.54 -7.38
CA PHE A 37 -0.62 9.34 -8.77
C PHE A 37 -0.29 10.55 -9.65
N ALA A 38 0.37 11.57 -9.11
CA ALA A 38 0.79 12.74 -9.86
C ALA A 38 1.77 12.35 -10.97
N GLY A 39 1.36 12.54 -12.21
CA GLY A 39 2.17 12.22 -13.39
C GLY A 39 2.05 10.80 -13.94
N GLU A 40 1.42 9.85 -13.23
CA GLU A 40 1.26 8.48 -13.71
C GLU A 40 -0.10 7.88 -13.32
N TRP A 41 -1.10 8.04 -14.21
CA TRP A 41 -2.39 7.40 -14.08
C TRP A 41 -2.50 6.22 -15.04
N THR A 42 -2.29 5.02 -14.54
CA THR A 42 -2.30 3.79 -15.34
C THR A 42 -3.68 3.15 -15.42
N PRO A 43 -3.95 2.25 -16.38
CA PRO A 43 -5.17 1.44 -16.38
C PRO A 43 -5.36 0.60 -15.11
N TRP A 44 -4.27 0.18 -14.46
CA TRP A 44 -4.31 -0.55 -13.19
C TRP A 44 -4.70 0.36 -12.02
N ALA A 45 -4.21 1.60 -11.99
CA ALA A 45 -4.64 2.60 -11.01
C ALA A 45 -6.15 2.91 -11.17
N GLU A 46 -6.63 3.05 -12.40
CA GLU A 46 -8.06 3.19 -12.69
C GLU A 46 -8.85 1.99 -12.17
N ALA A 47 -8.44 0.77 -12.51
CA ALA A 47 -9.13 -0.46 -12.08
C ALA A 47 -9.13 -0.60 -10.55
N TYR A 48 -8.00 -0.34 -9.89
CA TYR A 48 -7.86 -0.36 -8.44
C TYR A 48 -8.84 0.59 -7.75
N THR A 49 -8.87 1.84 -8.19
CA THR A 49 -9.73 2.86 -7.58
C THR A 49 -11.22 2.60 -7.85
N GLN A 50 -11.58 2.14 -9.06
CA GLN A 50 -12.96 1.82 -9.39
C GLN A 50 -13.49 0.56 -8.69
N TYR A 51 -12.60 -0.39 -8.37
CA TYR A 51 -12.96 -1.61 -7.62
C TYR A 51 -13.44 -1.28 -6.20
N ASP A 52 -12.84 -0.29 -5.55
CA ASP A 52 -13.21 0.18 -4.21
C ASP A 52 -14.58 0.89 -4.17
N LEU A 53 -15.12 1.31 -5.32
CA LEU A 53 -16.27 2.21 -5.36
C LEU A 53 -17.61 1.48 -5.43
N VAL A 54 -18.46 1.69 -4.43
CA VAL A 54 -19.82 1.10 -4.34
C VAL A 54 -20.91 2.17 -4.28
N GLY A 55 -22.13 1.76 -4.62
CA GLY A 55 -23.33 2.60 -4.64
C GLY A 55 -23.84 2.86 -6.04
N SER A 56 -25.02 3.48 -6.14
CA SER A 56 -25.67 3.87 -7.40
C SER A 56 -25.81 5.41 -7.55
N GLY A 57 -25.21 6.15 -6.57
CA GLY A 57 -25.20 7.60 -6.40
C GLY A 57 -25.97 8.01 -5.12
N PRO A 58 -25.33 8.67 -4.16
CA PRO A 58 -23.88 8.95 -4.15
C PRO A 58 -23.04 7.68 -3.98
N PHE A 59 -21.81 7.75 -4.52
CA PHE A 59 -20.84 6.67 -4.42
C PHE A 59 -19.95 6.83 -3.18
N ARG A 60 -19.43 5.73 -2.65
CA ARG A 60 -18.50 5.72 -1.52
C ARG A 60 -17.51 4.55 -1.64
N SER A 61 -16.44 4.59 -0.85
CA SER A 61 -15.55 3.44 -0.70
C SER A 61 -16.30 2.23 -0.12
N SER A 62 -15.94 1.04 -0.56
CA SER A 62 -16.44 -0.23 0.00
C SER A 62 -15.78 -0.58 1.33
N CYS A 63 -14.63 0.02 1.64
CA CYS A 63 -13.91 -0.24 2.89
C CYS A 63 -14.64 0.33 4.10
N HIS A 64 -14.59 -0.41 5.21
CA HIS A 64 -15.15 0.01 6.49
C HIS A 64 -14.07 0.68 7.34
N ALA A 65 -14.28 1.96 7.70
CA ALA A 65 -13.31 2.74 8.47
C ALA A 65 -12.97 2.08 9.82
N GLU A 66 -13.96 1.47 10.48
CA GLU A 66 -13.73 0.78 11.76
C GLU A 66 -12.84 -0.46 11.58
N ALA A 67 -13.04 -1.28 10.54
CA ALA A 67 -12.17 -2.42 10.26
C ALA A 67 -10.72 -1.95 10.02
N ILE A 68 -10.53 -0.92 9.19
CA ILE A 68 -9.19 -0.35 8.94
C ILE A 68 -8.54 0.16 10.24
N ARG A 69 -9.32 0.77 11.14
CA ARG A 69 -8.80 1.25 12.42
C ARG A 69 -8.39 0.12 13.35
N VAL A 70 -9.20 -0.92 13.45
CA VAL A 70 -8.92 -2.10 14.28
C VAL A 70 -7.71 -2.84 13.75
N ASP A 71 -7.72 -3.22 12.47
CA ASP A 71 -6.63 -3.96 11.83
C ASP A 71 -5.32 -3.16 11.88
N GLY A 72 -5.38 -1.85 11.63
CA GLY A 72 -4.20 -0.99 11.70
C GLY A 72 -3.64 -0.88 13.12
N THR A 73 -4.48 -0.87 14.15
CA THR A 73 -4.04 -0.90 15.54
C THR A 73 -3.39 -2.25 15.87
N GLU A 74 -4.00 -3.36 15.47
CA GLU A 74 -3.45 -4.70 15.67
C GLU A 74 -2.09 -4.87 14.99
N MET A 75 -1.93 -4.38 13.76
CA MET A 75 -0.63 -4.38 13.06
C MET A 75 0.49 -3.68 13.84
N LEU A 76 0.16 -2.71 14.70
CA LEU A 76 1.13 -1.97 15.49
C LEU A 76 1.33 -2.52 16.91
N THR A 77 0.41 -3.32 17.41
CA THR A 77 0.35 -3.72 18.82
C THR A 77 0.37 -5.22 19.05
N ASP A 78 -0.05 -6.03 18.07
CA ASP A 78 -0.03 -7.48 18.21
C ASP A 78 1.39 -8.04 18.07
N PRO A 79 1.98 -8.60 19.15
CA PRO A 79 3.35 -9.13 19.11
C PRO A 79 3.50 -10.33 18.18
N GLU A 80 2.44 -11.13 17.97
CA GLU A 80 2.47 -12.26 17.05
C GLU A 80 2.54 -11.78 15.60
N GLY A 81 1.71 -10.79 15.23
CA GLY A 81 1.71 -10.15 13.92
C GLY A 81 3.05 -9.49 13.61
N ILE A 82 3.59 -8.72 14.57
CA ILE A 82 4.89 -8.05 14.44
C ILE A 82 6.02 -9.07 14.27
N ALA A 83 5.98 -10.19 14.99
CA ALA A 83 7.01 -11.22 14.93
C ALA A 83 6.87 -12.16 13.71
N ALA A 84 5.74 -12.16 13.01
CA ALA A 84 5.46 -13.11 11.93
C ALA A 84 6.48 -13.08 10.80
N ILE A 85 6.95 -11.89 10.40
CA ILE A 85 7.95 -11.72 9.34
C ILE A 85 9.30 -12.38 9.68
N HIS A 86 9.60 -12.58 10.97
CA HIS A 86 10.83 -13.23 11.43
C HIS A 86 10.71 -14.76 11.55
N ARG A 87 9.51 -15.30 11.32
CA ARG A 87 9.18 -16.73 11.51
C ARG A 87 8.52 -17.34 10.27
N LEU A 88 8.84 -16.81 9.08
CA LEU A 88 8.28 -17.32 7.84
C LEU A 88 8.71 -18.78 7.64
N PRO A 89 7.78 -19.73 7.42
CA PRO A 89 8.10 -21.15 7.19
C PRO A 89 8.59 -21.42 5.75
N VAL A 90 8.60 -20.40 4.92
CA VAL A 90 9.00 -20.45 3.51
C VAL A 90 9.96 -19.32 3.18
N PRO A 91 10.78 -19.43 2.12
CA PRO A 91 11.59 -18.33 1.65
C PRO A 91 10.75 -17.09 1.33
N GLY A 92 11.19 -15.94 1.80
CA GLY A 92 10.51 -14.66 1.58
C GLY A 92 11.50 -13.55 1.23
N VAL A 93 11.00 -12.53 0.58
CA VAL A 93 11.73 -11.28 0.30
C VAL A 93 10.79 -10.11 0.50
N LEU A 94 11.27 -9.06 1.15
CA LEU A 94 10.58 -7.78 1.21
C LEU A 94 10.94 -6.96 -0.02
N LEU A 95 9.96 -6.59 -0.83
CA LEU A 95 10.11 -5.55 -1.84
C LEU A 95 9.58 -4.24 -1.27
N TYR A 96 10.34 -3.16 -1.38
CA TYR A 96 9.91 -1.87 -0.87
C TYR A 96 10.14 -0.75 -1.88
N ALA A 97 9.23 0.21 -1.87
CA ALA A 97 9.25 1.37 -2.73
C ALA A 97 10.24 2.43 -2.21
N GLU A 98 10.81 3.19 -3.13
CA GLU A 98 11.73 4.30 -2.83
C GLU A 98 11.04 5.46 -2.14
N ARG A 99 9.80 5.77 -2.57
CA ARG A 99 8.99 6.88 -2.04
C ARG A 99 7.80 6.37 -1.24
N GLY A 100 7.29 7.23 -0.37
CA GLY A 100 6.20 6.89 0.55
C GLY A 100 4.79 7.03 -0.03
N LEU A 101 3.81 6.99 0.86
CA LEU A 101 2.37 7.03 0.57
C LEU A 101 1.91 8.30 -0.18
N LEU A 102 2.52 9.43 0.11
CA LEU A 102 2.25 10.72 -0.53
C LEU A 102 3.33 11.10 -1.54
N ASN A 103 4.05 10.10 -2.08
CA ASN A 103 5.16 10.29 -3.01
C ASN A 103 6.32 11.12 -2.43
N GLN A 104 6.40 11.25 -1.12
CA GLN A 104 7.52 11.92 -0.44
C GLN A 104 8.81 11.09 -0.60
N PRO A 105 9.99 11.74 -0.61
CA PRO A 105 11.28 11.08 -0.84
C PRO A 105 11.59 9.97 0.16
N ASP A 106 11.16 10.13 1.41
CA ASP A 106 11.36 9.11 2.44
C ASP A 106 10.30 8.01 2.29
N GLY A 107 10.73 6.84 1.85
CA GLY A 107 9.92 5.64 1.77
C GLY A 107 9.53 5.12 3.16
N MET A 108 8.73 4.04 3.18
CA MET A 108 8.30 3.43 4.45
C MET A 108 9.41 2.65 5.17
N TYR A 109 10.50 2.33 4.47
CA TYR A 109 11.64 1.57 4.99
C TYR A 109 12.92 2.39 4.89
N ASN A 110 13.57 2.60 6.01
CA ASN A 110 14.89 3.20 6.13
C ASN A 110 15.92 2.13 6.58
N GLU A 111 17.20 2.50 6.66
CA GLU A 111 18.27 1.58 7.05
C GLU A 111 18.01 0.93 8.42
N GLU A 112 17.51 1.67 9.40
CA GLU A 112 17.22 1.15 10.74
C GLU A 112 16.13 0.06 10.71
N ARG A 113 15.04 0.29 9.95
CA ARG A 113 13.96 -0.69 9.78
C ARG A 113 14.41 -1.92 9.01
N LEU A 114 15.20 -1.71 7.95
CA LEU A 114 15.75 -2.80 7.14
C LEU A 114 16.73 -3.66 7.94
N ALA A 115 17.56 -3.07 8.80
CA ALA A 115 18.50 -3.80 9.65
C ALA A 115 17.82 -4.74 10.67
N ARG A 116 16.54 -4.53 10.97
CA ARG A 116 15.76 -5.40 11.87
C ARG A 116 15.15 -6.61 11.19
N LEU A 117 15.18 -6.66 9.86
CA LEU A 117 14.57 -7.76 9.10
C LEU A 117 15.48 -8.98 9.10
N THR A 118 14.86 -10.17 9.20
CA THR A 118 15.54 -11.47 9.07
C THR A 118 15.44 -12.06 7.67
N ILE A 119 14.70 -11.40 6.79
CA ILE A 119 14.54 -11.77 5.39
C ILE A 119 15.26 -10.76 4.48
N PRO A 120 15.68 -11.17 3.27
CA PRO A 120 16.22 -10.25 2.29
C PRO A 120 15.24 -9.12 1.96
N ALA A 121 15.76 -7.91 1.80
CA ALA A 121 14.97 -6.76 1.35
C ALA A 121 15.56 -6.21 0.05
N ARG A 122 14.71 -5.76 -0.87
CA ARG A 122 15.10 -5.18 -2.16
C ARG A 122 14.31 -3.92 -2.44
N LEU A 123 15.02 -2.85 -2.75
CA LEU A 123 14.44 -1.62 -3.26
C LEU A 123 13.92 -1.84 -4.67
N VAL A 124 12.72 -1.33 -4.95
CA VAL A 124 12.20 -1.13 -6.30
C VAL A 124 12.30 0.36 -6.62
N PRO A 125 13.33 0.78 -7.38
CA PRO A 125 13.60 2.19 -7.61
C PRO A 125 12.48 2.85 -8.42
N ASP A 126 12.42 4.17 -8.37
CA ASP A 126 11.43 5.01 -9.07
C ASP A 126 9.97 4.71 -8.74
N THR A 127 9.70 3.95 -7.68
CA THR A 127 8.35 3.64 -7.23
C THR A 127 7.97 4.36 -5.93
N ASN A 128 6.67 4.55 -5.72
CA ASN A 128 6.08 4.89 -4.44
C ASN A 128 5.20 3.75 -3.93
N HIS A 129 4.58 3.92 -2.79
CA HIS A 129 3.74 2.91 -2.15
C HIS A 129 2.65 2.30 -3.06
N TYR A 130 2.15 3.04 -4.03
CA TYR A 130 1.14 2.56 -4.99
C TYR A 130 1.78 2.08 -6.29
N SER A 131 2.71 2.86 -6.85
CA SER A 131 3.28 2.56 -8.16
C SER A 131 4.14 1.30 -8.17
N ILE A 132 4.63 0.82 -7.02
CA ILE A 132 5.30 -0.49 -6.90
C ILE A 132 4.42 -1.65 -7.41
N LEU A 133 3.09 -1.50 -7.39
CA LEU A 133 2.13 -2.49 -7.90
C LEU A 133 1.33 -1.98 -9.11
N LEU A 134 1.10 -0.67 -9.19
CA LEU A 134 0.18 -0.08 -10.16
C LEU A 134 0.88 0.59 -11.34
N ALA A 135 2.22 0.65 -11.35
CA ALA A 135 3.01 1.03 -12.52
C ALA A 135 3.64 -0.21 -13.17
N GLU A 136 3.87 -0.15 -14.48
CA GLU A 136 4.36 -1.29 -15.25
C GLU A 136 5.71 -1.80 -14.75
N HIS A 137 6.68 -0.90 -14.52
CA HIS A 137 8.02 -1.26 -14.05
C HIS A 137 8.01 -1.83 -12.63
N GLY A 138 7.18 -1.29 -11.73
CA GLY A 138 7.01 -1.81 -10.37
C GLY A 138 6.41 -3.21 -10.38
N ALA A 139 5.30 -3.39 -11.09
CA ALA A 139 4.64 -4.69 -11.24
C ALA A 139 5.56 -5.74 -11.88
N ALA A 140 6.37 -5.35 -12.87
CA ALA A 140 7.36 -6.23 -13.50
C ALA A 140 8.43 -6.70 -12.49
N ALA A 141 8.95 -5.80 -11.66
CA ALA A 141 9.92 -6.15 -10.63
C ALA A 141 9.33 -7.12 -9.59
N VAL A 142 8.07 -6.92 -9.20
CA VAL A 142 7.36 -7.84 -8.29
C VAL A 142 7.16 -9.20 -8.95
N ALA A 143 6.70 -9.25 -10.19
CA ALA A 143 6.48 -10.50 -10.93
C ALA A 143 7.79 -11.28 -11.11
N GLU A 144 8.88 -10.61 -11.46
CA GLU A 144 10.20 -11.23 -11.59
C GLU A 144 10.63 -11.90 -10.26
N GLN A 145 10.42 -11.22 -9.14
CA GLN A 145 10.79 -11.77 -7.83
C GLN A 145 9.92 -12.97 -7.44
N ILE A 146 8.63 -12.96 -7.77
CA ILE A 146 7.74 -14.11 -7.58
C ILE A 146 8.25 -15.32 -8.37
N LEU A 147 8.59 -15.12 -9.65
CA LEU A 147 9.11 -16.20 -10.50
C LEU A 147 10.43 -16.74 -9.99
N ARG A 148 11.33 -15.90 -9.48
CA ARG A 148 12.59 -16.35 -8.86
C ARG A 148 12.35 -17.21 -7.63
N LEU A 149 11.44 -16.82 -6.75
CA LEU A 149 11.11 -17.61 -5.56
C LEU A 149 10.44 -18.93 -5.91
N ALA A 150 9.57 -18.95 -6.92
CA ALA A 150 8.92 -20.17 -7.39
C ALA A 150 9.94 -21.17 -7.97
N ALA A 151 10.92 -20.69 -8.73
CA ALA A 151 11.97 -21.54 -9.34
C ALA A 151 12.92 -22.19 -8.32
N VAL A 152 13.11 -21.59 -7.13
CA VAL A 152 13.97 -22.15 -6.08
C VAL A 152 13.27 -23.30 -5.33
N ASN A 153 11.95 -23.37 -5.39
CA ASN A 153 11.12 -24.34 -4.67
C ASN A 153 10.61 -25.49 -5.59
N SER A 154 11.07 -25.53 -6.84
CA SER A 154 10.78 -26.58 -7.83
C SER A 154 11.96 -27.54 -7.98
#